data_e571711dc64492fe51c5a9f72792bd0f
#
_entry.id   e571711dc64492fe51c5a9f72792bd0f
#
_cell.length_a   1.000
_cell.length_b   1.000
_cell.length_c   1.000
_cell.angle_alpha   90.00
_cell.angle_beta   90.00
_cell.angle_gamma   90.00
#
_symmetry.space_group_name_H-M   'P 1'
#
loop_
_entity.id
_entity.type
_entity.pdbx_description
1 polymer ?
#
loop_
_entity_poly.entity_id
_entity_poly.type
_entity_poly.pdbx_seq_one_letter_code
_entity_poly.pdbx_strand_id
1 'polypeptide(L)'
;MTHDDAVRARFAATAGRVAEHAAGQVEEVRERLLPFLAPAGDERVLDVGTGAGTLALALAPHVREVVAVDLVPELLEAARAAAPENVTLVEADATRLPFEYGEFDLVCSRRTIHHLARPELAIAELARVTRPGGRVFVDDQIAPADPLAVLELDRFERARDPSHHRTLPDGDLRGLFDADRKSVV
;
A
#
# COMPACT_ATOMS: atom_id res chain seq x y z
N MET A 1 13.16 20.34 2.64
CA MET A 1 11.96 19.52 2.86
C MET A 1 11.92 18.53 1.72
N THR A 2 12.09 17.25 2.01
CA THR A 2 12.02 16.17 1.03
C THR A 2 10.57 15.90 0.63
N HIS A 3 10.34 15.10 -0.41
CA HIS A 3 8.99 14.66 -0.77
C HIS A 3 8.35 13.85 0.38
N ASP A 4 9.11 12.96 1.00
CA ASP A 4 8.64 12.13 2.13
C ASP A 4 8.26 12.99 3.35
N ASP A 5 9.00 14.09 3.62
CA ASP A 5 8.61 15.07 4.65
C ASP A 5 7.25 15.70 4.34
N ALA A 6 6.98 16.01 3.07
CA ALA A 6 5.70 16.56 2.64
C ALA A 6 4.56 15.53 2.78
N VAL A 7 4.80 14.27 2.41
CA VAL A 7 3.87 13.14 2.59
C VAL A 7 3.54 12.96 4.07
N ARG A 8 4.56 12.85 4.94
CA ARG A 8 4.38 12.74 6.39
C ARG A 8 3.54 13.89 6.95
N ALA A 9 3.93 15.13 6.67
CA ALA A 9 3.23 16.31 7.18
C ALA A 9 1.76 16.36 6.71
N ARG A 10 1.49 16.02 5.46
CA ARG A 10 0.13 16.00 4.88
C ARG A 10 -0.77 14.99 5.57
N PHE A 11 -0.31 13.74 5.71
CA PHE A 11 -1.11 12.67 6.30
C PHE A 11 -1.21 12.79 7.81
N ALA A 12 -0.16 13.22 8.52
CA ALA A 12 -0.24 13.54 9.95
C ALA A 12 -1.32 14.59 10.25
N ALA A 13 -1.35 15.68 9.46
CA ALA A 13 -2.35 16.75 9.63
C ALA A 13 -3.80 16.30 9.37
N THR A 14 -4.02 15.17 8.71
CA THR A 14 -5.35 14.67 8.31
C THR A 14 -5.68 13.29 8.84
N ALA A 15 -4.84 12.73 9.73
CA ALA A 15 -4.97 11.35 10.22
C ALA A 15 -6.37 11.03 10.76
N GLY A 16 -6.99 11.92 11.53
CA GLY A 16 -8.36 11.72 12.03
C GLY A 16 -9.41 11.52 10.92
N ARG A 17 -9.36 12.36 9.85
CA ARG A 17 -10.28 12.22 8.71
C ARG A 17 -10.01 10.95 7.89
N VAL A 18 -8.72 10.60 7.76
CA VAL A 18 -8.32 9.36 7.09
C VAL A 18 -8.84 8.16 7.85
N ALA A 19 -8.74 8.17 9.19
CA ALA A 19 -9.23 7.12 10.06
C ALA A 19 -10.75 6.93 9.98
N GLU A 20 -11.52 8.02 10.06
CA GLU A 20 -12.98 7.98 9.91
C GLU A 20 -13.40 7.39 8.55
N HIS A 21 -12.75 7.82 7.48
CA HIS A 21 -13.00 7.31 6.15
C HIS A 21 -12.61 5.84 6.02
N ALA A 22 -11.45 5.44 6.55
CA ALA A 22 -10.95 4.07 6.54
C ALA A 22 -11.92 3.11 7.23
N ALA A 23 -12.40 3.47 8.42
CA ALA A 23 -13.35 2.64 9.19
C ALA A 23 -14.63 2.35 8.41
N GLY A 24 -15.15 3.33 7.66
CA GLY A 24 -16.33 3.17 6.80
C GLY A 24 -16.10 2.31 5.55
N GLN A 25 -14.83 2.06 5.16
CA GLN A 25 -14.49 1.35 3.93
C GLN A 25 -14.04 -0.10 4.12
N VAL A 26 -13.81 -0.56 5.36
CA VAL A 26 -13.26 -1.90 5.61
C VAL A 26 -14.09 -3.00 4.96
N GLU A 27 -15.43 -2.94 5.09
CA GLU A 27 -16.31 -3.96 4.52
C GLU A 27 -16.36 -3.91 3.00
N GLU A 28 -16.47 -2.70 2.41
CA GLU A 28 -16.41 -2.52 0.96
C GLU A 28 -15.10 -3.05 0.37
N VAL A 29 -13.97 -2.74 1.02
CA VAL A 29 -12.65 -3.22 0.60
C VAL A 29 -12.56 -4.73 0.71
N ARG A 30 -13.11 -5.31 1.77
CA ARG A 30 -13.18 -6.76 1.97
C ARG A 30 -13.95 -7.42 0.83
N GLU A 31 -15.19 -7.01 0.60
CA GLU A 31 -16.04 -7.59 -0.46
C GLU A 31 -15.42 -7.47 -1.85
N ARG A 32 -14.77 -6.33 -2.14
CA ARG A 32 -14.18 -6.05 -3.44
C ARG A 32 -12.87 -6.80 -3.68
N LEU A 33 -11.98 -6.86 -2.68
CA LEU A 33 -10.61 -7.33 -2.89
C LEU A 33 -10.37 -8.80 -2.48
N LEU A 34 -11.13 -9.36 -1.53
CA LEU A 34 -10.93 -10.77 -1.14
C LEU A 34 -11.03 -11.76 -2.30
N PRO A 35 -11.90 -11.60 -3.30
CA PRO A 35 -11.93 -12.53 -4.45
C PRO A 35 -10.63 -12.54 -5.26
N PHE A 36 -9.90 -11.43 -5.31
CA PHE A 36 -8.60 -11.34 -5.99
C PHE A 36 -7.45 -11.78 -5.09
N LEU A 37 -7.50 -11.43 -3.82
CA LEU A 37 -6.49 -11.78 -2.83
C LEU A 37 -6.54 -13.28 -2.50
N ALA A 38 -7.72 -13.88 -2.53
CA ALA A 38 -7.99 -15.31 -2.30
C ALA A 38 -7.10 -15.90 -1.16
N PRO A 39 -7.20 -15.35 0.08
CA PRO A 39 -6.36 -15.78 1.17
C PRO A 39 -6.59 -17.25 1.53
N ALA A 40 -5.53 -18.01 1.82
CA ALA A 40 -5.57 -19.41 2.16
C ALA A 40 -5.86 -19.68 3.65
N GLY A 41 -5.82 -18.64 4.49
CA GLY A 41 -6.15 -18.74 5.92
C GLY A 41 -4.93 -18.85 6.86
N ASP A 42 -3.83 -19.41 6.40
CA ASP A 42 -2.62 -19.64 7.19
C ASP A 42 -1.46 -18.69 6.82
N GLU A 43 -1.74 -17.71 5.99
CA GLU A 43 -0.75 -16.79 5.44
C GLU A 43 -0.28 -15.76 6.47
N ARG A 44 1.01 -15.41 6.37
CA ARG A 44 1.60 -14.20 6.91
C ARG A 44 1.58 -13.11 5.85
N VAL A 45 0.81 -12.06 6.09
CA VAL A 45 0.55 -10.98 5.12
C VAL A 45 1.27 -9.72 5.53
N LEU A 46 1.83 -8.99 4.55
CA LEU A 46 2.33 -7.62 4.73
C LEU A 46 1.43 -6.65 3.97
N ASP A 47 0.96 -5.60 4.64
CA ASP A 47 0.22 -4.47 4.04
C ASP A 47 1.10 -3.21 4.06
N VAL A 48 1.58 -2.77 2.90
CA VAL A 48 2.54 -1.67 2.75
C VAL A 48 1.85 -0.38 2.36
N GLY A 49 2.04 0.67 3.17
CA GLY A 49 1.29 1.91 3.09
C GLY A 49 -0.14 1.71 3.60
N THR A 50 -0.25 1.05 4.76
CA THR A 50 -1.54 0.65 5.33
C THR A 50 -2.47 1.82 5.69
N GLY A 51 -1.90 3.00 5.87
CA GLY A 51 -2.63 4.17 6.34
C GLY A 51 -3.29 3.91 7.70
N ALA A 52 -4.58 4.19 7.79
CA ALA A 52 -5.36 3.87 8.98
C ALA A 52 -5.88 2.40 9.02
N GLY A 53 -5.24 1.50 8.27
CA GLY A 53 -5.43 0.05 8.41
C GLY A 53 -6.56 -0.56 7.58
N THR A 54 -7.13 0.13 6.60
CA THR A 54 -8.32 -0.36 5.87
C THR A 54 -8.15 -1.77 5.29
N LEU A 55 -7.04 -2.03 4.57
CA LEU A 55 -6.78 -3.33 3.96
C LEU A 55 -6.35 -4.36 5.01
N ALA A 56 -5.48 -3.98 5.94
CA ALA A 56 -5.05 -4.85 7.04
C ALA A 56 -6.24 -5.37 7.85
N LEU A 57 -7.18 -4.49 8.23
CA LEU A 57 -8.39 -4.86 8.98
C LEU A 57 -9.35 -5.72 8.14
N ALA A 58 -9.44 -5.47 6.83
CA ALA A 58 -10.24 -6.29 5.93
C ALA A 58 -9.68 -7.72 5.80
N LEU A 59 -8.35 -7.88 5.81
CA LEU A 59 -7.66 -9.17 5.68
C LEU A 59 -7.57 -9.95 6.99
N ALA A 60 -7.44 -9.28 8.13
CA ALA A 60 -7.18 -9.90 9.42
C ALA A 60 -8.08 -11.11 9.77
N PRO A 61 -9.40 -11.12 9.49
CA PRO A 61 -10.25 -12.29 9.76
C PRO A 61 -9.98 -13.52 8.88
N HIS A 62 -9.18 -13.38 7.82
CA HIS A 62 -9.03 -14.36 6.75
C HIS A 62 -7.60 -14.93 6.62
N VAL A 63 -6.68 -14.48 7.50
CA VAL A 63 -5.26 -14.86 7.46
C VAL A 63 -4.73 -15.14 8.87
N ARG A 64 -3.59 -15.80 8.97
CA ARG A 64 -2.94 -16.09 10.27
C ARG A 64 -2.54 -14.79 10.97
N GLU A 65 -1.85 -13.92 10.27
CA GLU A 65 -1.38 -12.62 10.79
C GLU A 65 -1.21 -11.59 9.68
N VAL A 66 -1.36 -10.32 10.04
CA VAL A 66 -1.05 -9.18 9.18
C VAL A 66 0.00 -8.31 9.86
N VAL A 67 1.09 -8.04 9.15
CA VAL A 67 2.01 -6.95 9.49
C VAL A 67 1.62 -5.76 8.61
N ALA A 68 1.31 -4.62 9.21
CA ALA A 68 0.85 -3.44 8.51
C ALA A 68 1.84 -2.29 8.73
N VAL A 69 2.40 -1.77 7.64
CA VAL A 69 3.43 -0.72 7.73
C VAL A 69 2.98 0.57 7.09
N ASP A 70 3.37 1.67 7.72
CA ASP A 70 3.20 3.02 7.16
C ASP A 70 4.35 3.93 7.57
N LEU A 71 4.59 4.97 6.78
CA LEU A 71 5.60 5.99 7.04
C LEU A 71 5.14 7.00 8.11
N VAL A 72 3.82 7.08 8.39
CA VAL A 72 3.15 8.12 9.18
C VAL A 72 2.66 7.53 10.51
N PRO A 73 3.33 7.82 11.65
CA PRO A 73 2.97 7.27 12.96
C PRO A 73 1.53 7.57 13.37
N GLU A 74 1.02 8.76 13.03
CA GLU A 74 -0.34 9.20 13.38
C GLU A 74 -1.41 8.33 12.70
N LEU A 75 -1.14 7.81 11.49
CA LEU A 75 -2.03 6.87 10.82
C LEU A 75 -1.99 5.49 11.48
N LEU A 76 -0.81 5.02 11.87
CA LEU A 76 -0.66 3.75 12.59
C LEU A 76 -1.35 3.82 13.96
N GLU A 77 -1.26 4.95 14.66
CA GLU A 77 -1.98 5.12 15.93
C GLU A 77 -3.50 5.08 15.73
N ALA A 78 -3.99 5.67 14.64
CA ALA A 78 -5.41 5.58 14.29
C ALA A 78 -5.83 4.12 13.95
N ALA A 79 -4.99 3.37 13.22
CA ALA A 79 -5.23 1.96 12.92
C ALA A 79 -5.25 1.09 14.19
N ARG A 80 -4.40 1.40 15.18
CA ARG A 80 -4.26 0.65 16.44
C ARG A 80 -5.58 0.53 17.21
N ALA A 81 -6.42 1.56 17.15
CA ALA A 81 -7.70 1.57 17.87
C ALA A 81 -8.67 0.46 17.42
N ALA A 82 -8.55 -0.02 16.19
CA ALA A 82 -9.40 -1.06 15.61
C ALA A 82 -8.66 -2.38 15.30
N ALA A 83 -7.33 -2.41 15.50
CA ALA A 83 -6.51 -3.57 15.14
C ALA A 83 -6.81 -4.76 16.05
N PRO A 84 -7.15 -5.94 15.49
CA PRO A 84 -7.26 -7.19 16.26
C PRO A 84 -5.87 -7.72 16.64
N GLU A 85 -5.82 -8.74 17.51
CA GLU A 85 -4.57 -9.29 18.06
C GLU A 85 -3.61 -9.81 16.98
N ASN A 86 -4.11 -10.27 15.85
CA ASN A 86 -3.31 -10.78 14.74
C ASN A 86 -2.84 -9.69 13.76
N VAL A 87 -2.98 -8.39 14.11
CA VAL A 87 -2.44 -7.27 13.32
C VAL A 87 -1.33 -6.58 14.09
N THR A 88 -0.13 -6.57 13.51
CA THR A 88 1.04 -5.85 14.03
C THR A 88 1.30 -4.59 13.21
N LEU A 89 1.43 -3.44 13.86
CA LEU A 89 1.65 -2.14 13.23
C LEU A 89 3.12 -1.73 13.38
N VAL A 90 3.78 -1.38 12.25
CA VAL A 90 5.21 -1.05 12.21
C VAL A 90 5.41 0.25 11.42
N GLU A 91 6.15 1.22 12.00
CA GLU A 91 6.59 2.38 11.24
C GLU A 91 7.74 1.97 10.31
N ALA A 92 7.54 2.14 9.00
CA ALA A 92 8.57 1.82 8.00
C ALA A 92 8.37 2.62 6.71
N ASP A 93 9.49 2.80 5.98
CA ASP A 93 9.53 3.33 4.62
C ASP A 93 9.33 2.18 3.63
N ALA A 94 8.35 2.31 2.73
CA ALA A 94 8.07 1.32 1.69
C ALA A 94 9.26 1.04 0.77
N THR A 95 10.19 2.00 0.64
CA THR A 95 11.41 1.87 -0.16
C THR A 95 12.55 1.16 0.56
N ARG A 96 12.38 0.85 1.86
CA ARG A 96 13.35 0.16 2.71
C ARG A 96 12.66 -0.56 3.86
N LEU A 97 12.07 -1.70 3.58
CA LEU A 97 11.32 -2.49 4.56
C LEU A 97 12.25 -3.21 5.55
N PRO A 98 11.96 -3.16 6.87
CA PRO A 98 12.79 -3.77 7.90
C PRO A 98 12.53 -5.29 8.07
N PHE A 99 12.36 -6.00 6.96
CA PHE A 99 12.05 -7.44 6.94
C PHE A 99 13.07 -8.20 6.11
N GLU A 100 13.19 -9.50 6.41
CA GLU A 100 14.09 -10.40 5.70
C GLU A 100 13.57 -10.77 4.30
N TYR A 101 14.45 -11.35 3.48
CA TYR A 101 14.08 -11.89 2.17
C TYR A 101 13.07 -13.03 2.33
N GLY A 102 11.95 -12.95 1.62
CA GLY A 102 10.99 -14.05 1.56
C GLY A 102 10.20 -14.30 2.85
N GLU A 103 10.00 -13.28 3.66
CA GLU A 103 9.35 -13.38 4.98
C GLU A 103 7.83 -13.51 4.92
N PHE A 104 7.19 -13.11 3.81
CA PHE A 104 5.73 -13.06 3.69
C PHE A 104 5.19 -13.94 2.57
N ASP A 105 4.01 -14.52 2.81
CA ASP A 105 3.26 -15.32 1.85
C ASP A 105 2.55 -14.45 0.80
N LEU A 106 1.98 -13.33 1.27
CA LEU A 106 1.28 -12.33 0.48
C LEU A 106 1.73 -10.94 0.92
N VAL A 107 2.12 -10.12 -0.05
CA VAL A 107 2.46 -8.71 0.17
C VAL A 107 1.50 -7.82 -0.60
N CYS A 108 0.84 -6.91 0.10
CA CYS A 108 -0.16 -6.02 -0.46
C CYS A 108 0.29 -4.57 -0.38
N SER A 109 -0.14 -3.75 -1.35
CA SER A 109 -0.08 -2.31 -1.27
C SER A 109 -1.31 -1.71 -1.94
N ARG A 110 -1.99 -0.80 -1.23
CA ARG A 110 -3.22 -0.19 -1.74
C ARG A 110 -3.15 1.32 -1.67
N ARG A 111 -3.34 1.99 -2.82
CA ARG A 111 -3.39 3.46 -2.95
C ARG A 111 -2.18 4.16 -2.35
N THR A 112 -1.00 3.62 -2.59
CA THR A 112 0.27 4.06 -1.97
C THR A 112 1.32 4.44 -3.01
N ILE A 113 1.41 3.67 -4.11
CA ILE A 113 2.50 3.80 -5.09
C ILE A 113 2.53 5.19 -5.73
N HIS A 114 1.37 5.79 -5.97
CA HIS A 114 1.26 7.14 -6.56
C HIS A 114 1.76 8.28 -5.64
N HIS A 115 1.98 8.00 -4.35
CA HIS A 115 2.62 8.93 -3.41
C HIS A 115 4.14 8.83 -3.39
N LEU A 116 4.73 7.78 -3.93
CA LEU A 116 6.15 7.52 -3.80
C LEU A 116 6.97 8.28 -4.85
N ALA A 117 8.04 8.94 -4.41
CA ALA A 117 9.00 9.58 -5.31
C ALA A 117 9.81 8.54 -6.13
N ARG A 118 10.01 7.34 -5.57
CA ARG A 118 10.77 6.24 -6.15
C ARG A 118 10.00 4.92 -6.07
N PRO A 119 8.91 4.77 -6.83
CA PRO A 119 8.06 3.59 -6.79
C PRO A 119 8.81 2.29 -7.15
N GLU A 120 9.86 2.38 -7.99
CA GLU A 120 10.71 1.26 -8.36
C GLU A 120 11.40 0.60 -7.15
N LEU A 121 11.82 1.37 -6.16
CA LEU A 121 12.42 0.83 -4.94
C LEU A 121 11.39 0.13 -4.06
N ALA A 122 10.20 0.70 -3.94
CA ALA A 122 9.13 0.07 -3.18
C ALA A 122 8.72 -1.26 -3.83
N ILE A 123 8.53 -1.32 -5.15
CA ILE A 123 8.20 -2.56 -5.86
C ILE A 123 9.31 -3.62 -5.66
N ALA A 124 10.59 -3.23 -5.73
CA ALA A 124 11.70 -4.13 -5.44
C ALA A 124 11.65 -4.67 -4.00
N GLU A 125 11.30 -3.83 -3.02
CA GLU A 125 11.14 -4.26 -1.63
C GLU A 125 9.93 -5.19 -1.44
N LEU A 126 8.77 -4.87 -2.04
CA LEU A 126 7.60 -5.79 -2.03
C LEU A 126 7.99 -7.16 -2.58
N ALA A 127 8.72 -7.18 -3.69
CA ALA A 127 9.21 -8.42 -4.28
C ALA A 127 10.23 -9.13 -3.38
N ARG A 128 11.17 -8.39 -2.78
CA ARG A 128 12.22 -8.95 -1.92
C ARG A 128 11.66 -9.66 -0.70
N VAL A 129 10.69 -9.04 -0.03
CA VAL A 129 10.13 -9.60 1.22
C VAL A 129 9.08 -10.69 0.98
N THR A 130 8.61 -10.85 -0.26
CA THR A 130 7.71 -11.93 -0.66
C THR A 130 8.50 -13.23 -0.84
N ARG A 131 8.06 -14.33 -0.22
CA ARG A 131 8.72 -15.63 -0.36
C ARG A 131 8.67 -16.16 -1.80
N PRO A 132 9.58 -17.04 -2.20
CA PRO A 132 9.45 -17.78 -3.47
C PRO A 132 8.09 -18.50 -3.54
N GLY A 133 7.34 -18.26 -4.64
CA GLY A 133 5.98 -18.77 -4.81
C GLY A 133 4.91 -18.03 -4.01
N GLY A 134 5.27 -16.97 -3.28
CA GLY A 134 4.33 -16.02 -2.68
C GLY A 134 3.74 -15.06 -3.73
N ARG A 135 2.87 -14.17 -3.27
CA ARG A 135 2.11 -13.27 -4.15
C ARG A 135 2.33 -11.82 -3.75
N VAL A 136 2.42 -10.93 -4.76
CA VAL A 136 2.36 -9.49 -4.56
C VAL A 136 1.06 -8.96 -5.17
N PHE A 137 0.34 -8.14 -4.43
CA PHE A 137 -0.90 -7.49 -4.86
C PHE A 137 -0.77 -5.97 -4.74
N VAL A 138 -1.07 -5.25 -5.82
CA VAL A 138 -1.11 -3.78 -5.83
C VAL A 138 -2.45 -3.32 -6.40
N ASP A 139 -3.18 -2.52 -5.61
CA ASP A 139 -4.39 -1.79 -6.00
C ASP A 139 -4.09 -0.29 -5.97
N ASP A 140 -3.89 0.32 -7.13
CA ASP A 140 -3.55 1.74 -7.22
C ASP A 140 -4.25 2.44 -8.40
N GLN A 141 -4.10 3.74 -8.48
CA GLN A 141 -4.59 4.55 -9.59
C GLN A 141 -3.78 4.25 -10.85
N ILE A 142 -4.46 4.03 -11.97
CA ILE A 142 -3.83 3.81 -13.27
C ILE A 142 -4.02 5.07 -14.13
N ALA A 143 -2.91 5.56 -14.67
CA ALA A 143 -2.91 6.70 -15.58
C ALA A 143 -3.45 6.31 -16.96
N PRO A 144 -4.09 7.25 -17.68
CA PRO A 144 -4.42 7.08 -19.08
C PRO A 144 -3.18 6.76 -19.93
N ALA A 145 -3.37 6.12 -21.07
CA ALA A 145 -2.28 5.85 -22.00
C ALA A 145 -1.78 7.11 -22.75
N ASP A 146 -2.60 8.15 -22.84
CA ASP A 146 -2.23 9.42 -23.45
C ASP A 146 -1.33 10.25 -22.52
N PRO A 147 -0.08 10.57 -22.90
CA PRO A 147 0.85 11.32 -22.07
C PRO A 147 0.33 12.72 -21.66
N LEU A 148 -0.46 13.38 -22.48
CA LEU A 148 -1.04 14.68 -22.14
C LEU A 148 -2.11 14.54 -21.06
N ALA A 149 -2.96 13.51 -21.17
CA ALA A 149 -3.97 13.21 -20.17
C ALA A 149 -3.31 12.81 -18.82
N VAL A 150 -2.16 12.11 -18.84
CA VAL A 150 -1.37 11.84 -17.63
C VAL A 150 -0.92 13.11 -16.94
N LEU A 151 -0.35 14.06 -17.70
CA LEU A 151 0.11 15.33 -17.13
C LEU A 151 -1.03 16.17 -16.54
N GLU A 152 -2.19 16.18 -17.18
CA GLU A 152 -3.39 16.87 -16.67
C GLU A 152 -3.91 16.19 -15.40
N LEU A 153 -3.97 14.86 -15.38
CA LEU A 153 -4.37 14.06 -14.20
C LEU A 153 -3.44 14.35 -13.02
N ASP A 154 -2.13 14.23 -13.21
CA ASP A 154 -1.16 14.47 -12.15
C ASP A 154 -1.18 15.92 -11.63
N ARG A 155 -1.44 16.89 -12.53
CA ARG A 155 -1.62 18.28 -12.14
C ARG A 155 -2.86 18.47 -11.28
N PHE A 156 -3.97 17.85 -11.65
CA PHE A 156 -5.22 17.88 -10.90
C PHE A 156 -5.05 17.20 -9.54
N GLU A 157 -4.46 15.99 -9.52
CA GLU A 157 -4.24 15.23 -8.29
C GLU A 157 -3.31 15.96 -7.32
N ARG A 158 -2.22 16.57 -7.79
CA ARG A 158 -1.33 17.38 -6.95
C ARG A 158 -2.01 18.65 -6.40
N ALA A 159 -2.95 19.22 -7.12
CA ALA A 159 -3.73 20.35 -6.62
C ALA A 159 -4.71 19.93 -5.52
N ARG A 160 -5.26 18.73 -5.60
CA ARG A 160 -6.18 18.13 -4.63
C ARG A 160 -5.43 17.55 -3.43
N ASP A 161 -4.32 16.87 -3.68
CA ASP A 161 -3.49 16.22 -2.68
C ASP A 161 -2.00 16.52 -2.92
N PRO A 162 -1.39 17.41 -2.12
CA PRO A 162 0.02 17.78 -2.28
C PRO A 162 1.01 16.61 -2.06
N SER A 163 0.57 15.50 -1.47
CA SER A 163 1.38 14.28 -1.33
C SER A 163 1.42 13.42 -2.59
N HIS A 164 0.54 13.69 -3.57
CA HIS A 164 0.55 12.99 -4.85
C HIS A 164 1.86 13.24 -5.60
N HIS A 165 2.56 12.19 -5.97
CA HIS A 165 3.77 12.30 -6.79
C HIS A 165 3.44 12.15 -8.28
N ARG A 166 3.01 10.96 -8.67
CA ARG A 166 2.54 10.68 -10.03
C ARG A 166 1.70 9.41 -10.11
N THR A 167 0.81 9.35 -11.09
CA THR A 167 0.07 8.14 -11.45
C THR A 167 0.81 7.40 -12.57
N LEU A 168 1.05 6.10 -12.41
CA LEU A 168 1.73 5.29 -13.42
C LEU A 168 0.73 4.71 -14.43
N PRO A 169 1.05 4.69 -15.73
CA PRO A 169 0.33 3.86 -16.71
C PRO A 169 0.42 2.36 -16.35
N ASP A 170 -0.58 1.57 -16.74
CA ASP A 170 -0.62 0.13 -16.47
C ASP A 170 0.65 -0.59 -16.94
N GLY A 171 1.12 -0.28 -18.16
CA GLY A 171 2.36 -0.88 -18.70
C GLY A 171 3.61 -0.53 -17.88
N ASP A 172 3.71 0.70 -17.38
CA ASP A 172 4.87 1.11 -16.57
C ASP A 172 4.83 0.42 -15.19
N LEU A 173 3.66 0.37 -14.55
CA LEU A 173 3.50 -0.32 -13.28
C LEU A 173 3.83 -1.81 -13.41
N ARG A 174 3.30 -2.50 -14.44
CA ARG A 174 3.63 -3.91 -14.74
C ARG A 174 5.12 -4.09 -15.02
N GLY A 175 5.73 -3.20 -15.80
CA GLY A 175 7.15 -3.25 -16.13
C GLY A 175 8.07 -3.21 -14.91
N LEU A 176 7.67 -2.54 -13.82
CA LEU A 176 8.42 -2.55 -12.57
C LEU A 176 8.46 -3.95 -11.92
N PHE A 177 7.38 -4.73 -12.04
CA PHE A 177 7.33 -6.11 -11.54
C PHE A 177 8.08 -7.09 -12.44
N ASP A 178 8.00 -6.92 -13.77
CA ASP A 178 8.71 -7.77 -14.74
C ASP A 178 10.22 -7.67 -14.58
N ALA A 179 10.74 -6.49 -14.22
CA ALA A 179 12.15 -6.28 -13.96
C ALA A 179 12.68 -7.15 -12.82
N ASP A 180 11.85 -7.47 -11.83
CA ASP A 180 12.19 -8.33 -10.68
C ASP A 180 11.83 -9.81 -10.87
N ARG A 181 11.31 -10.21 -12.04
CA ARG A 181 10.96 -11.60 -12.40
C ARG A 181 10.01 -12.30 -11.41
N LYS A 182 9.11 -11.58 -10.75
CA LYS A 182 8.10 -12.17 -9.89
C LYS A 182 6.71 -12.03 -10.51
N SER A 183 5.87 -13.06 -10.34
CA SER A 183 4.53 -13.10 -10.89
C SER A 183 3.66 -12.00 -10.30
N VAL A 184 3.15 -11.13 -11.16
CA VAL A 184 2.12 -10.13 -10.81
C VAL A 184 0.75 -10.78 -11.02
N VAL A 185 -0.11 -10.69 -10.04
CA VAL A 185 -1.53 -11.05 -10.14
C VAL A 185 -2.35 -9.80 -10.12
#